data_10fe504bbf8655ab772f85de7984ddb7
#
_entry.id   10fe504bbf8655ab772f85de7984ddb7
#
_cell.length_a   1.000
_cell.length_b   1.000
_cell.length_c   1.000
_cell.angle_alpha   90.00
_cell.angle_beta   90.00
_cell.angle_gamma   90.00
#
_symmetry.space_group_name_H-M   'P 1'
#
loop_
_entity.id
_entity.type
_entity.pdbx_description
1 polymer ?
#
loop_
_entity_poly.entity_id
_entity_poly.type
_entity_poly.pdbx_seq_one_letter_code
_entity_poly.pdbx_strand_id
1 'polypeptide(L)'
;MQHTYGTFGRMSKSGSIKDDEKGPYDPVPIADKANDEIKLEAKMSLLNGITVIVGSIIGSGIFVSPTGVLKYTGSVNASLLVWTASGIFSTVGAYCYAELGCMIRKSGADYAYIMETFGPFLAFIRLWVECMIVRPCSQAIVALTFSVYVLKPVFPDCAPPDDATRILAACCICILAFINCWDVKWATRVQDIFTYAKLLALFIIIFAGAYQLFTGHTQYFTFDNTNTEVTSIALSFYSGLFAYNGWNYLNFIIEELKDPVKNLPKAIAISCVLVTTVYVFANMAFYTTLSPVEVLGSEAVAVTFANRLFGMFAWMIPVFVALSTFGAVNGILLTSSRLFYAGACEGQMPEILTMIQISRLTPTPAVLCMTMLSMLYLCSSDIFALINYVGFATWLSIGVSVLCLPWLRWTQPKLLRPIKVNLFFPIIYILATLFVTIVPMYASPVETGYGCLMILSSIPVYFLFVAWKNKPTLFQKGVVSVTKFLQKIMLVVGKSKPAQV
;
A
#
# COMPACT_ATOMS: atom_id res chain seq x y z
N MET A 1 -38.70 -12.02 -47.35
CA MET A 1 -38.87 -10.84 -48.19
C MET A 1 -37.61 -10.03 -47.99
N GLN A 2 -36.57 -10.19 -48.83
CA GLN A 2 -36.35 -9.64 -50.16
C GLN A 2 -36.70 -8.15 -50.16
N HIS A 3 -35.85 -7.22 -50.46
CA HIS A 3 -34.97 -6.93 -51.63
C HIS A 3 -34.07 -5.74 -51.24
N THR A 4 -32.98 -5.42 -51.71
CA THR A 4 -32.10 -5.63 -52.87
C THR A 4 -31.43 -4.28 -53.18
N TYR A 5 -30.11 -4.29 -53.29
CA TYR A 5 -29.20 -3.60 -54.25
C TYR A 5 -29.49 -2.22 -54.84
N GLY A 6 -28.43 -1.43 -54.91
CA GLY A 6 -28.31 -0.32 -55.85
C GLY A 6 -26.92 0.30 -55.83
N THR A 7 -26.14 -0.14 -56.76
CA THR A 7 -24.75 0.17 -57.20
C THR A 7 -24.69 1.38 -58.12
N PHE A 8 -23.46 1.95 -58.27
CA PHE A 8 -22.80 2.61 -59.40
C PHE A 8 -23.05 4.10 -59.68
N GLY A 9 -21.89 4.74 -59.96
CA GLY A 9 -21.75 5.93 -60.82
C GLY A 9 -20.46 6.71 -60.64
N ARG A 10 -19.54 6.43 -61.34
CA ARG A 10 -18.26 6.67 -61.95
C ARG A 10 -18.16 8.06 -62.62
N MET A 11 -16.99 8.68 -62.46
CA MET A 11 -16.20 9.55 -63.36
C MET A 11 -16.79 10.88 -63.88
N SER A 12 -16.02 11.98 -63.68
CA SER A 12 -15.46 12.70 -64.84
C SER A 12 -14.34 13.66 -64.44
N LYS A 13 -13.38 13.76 -65.32
CA LYS A 13 -12.10 14.47 -65.34
C LYS A 13 -12.28 15.96 -65.67
N SER A 14 -11.20 16.67 -65.30
CA SER A 14 -10.50 17.73 -66.06
C SER A 14 -10.78 19.20 -65.70
N GLY A 15 -9.66 19.91 -65.55
CA GLY A 15 -9.60 21.37 -65.66
C GLY A 15 -8.46 21.98 -64.86
N SER A 16 -7.28 21.97 -65.43
CA SER A 16 -6.10 22.78 -65.06
C SER A 16 -6.38 24.26 -65.22
N ILE A 17 -6.07 25.07 -64.21
CA ILE A 17 -5.56 26.44 -64.38
C ILE A 17 -4.59 26.74 -63.24
N LYS A 18 -3.36 27.13 -63.63
CA LYS A 18 -2.34 27.75 -62.81
C LYS A 18 -2.80 29.17 -62.46
N ASP A 19 -2.50 29.60 -61.22
CA ASP A 19 -1.80 30.89 -61.07
C ASP A 19 -1.28 31.03 -59.63
N ASP A 20 -0.04 31.47 -59.59
CA ASP A 20 0.75 31.81 -58.41
C ASP A 20 0.17 33.02 -57.66
N GLU A 21 0.00 32.91 -56.33
CA GLU A 21 0.23 34.03 -55.43
C GLU A 21 0.66 33.50 -54.06
N LYS A 22 1.96 33.63 -53.76
CA LYS A 22 2.54 33.42 -52.45
C LYS A 22 2.14 34.55 -51.51
N GLY A 23 1.23 34.31 -50.57
CA GLY A 23 1.04 35.11 -49.37
C GLY A 23 1.90 34.60 -48.23
N PRO A 24 2.42 35.45 -47.33
CA PRO A 24 3.43 35.10 -46.34
C PRO A 24 2.82 34.60 -45.01
N TYR A 25 1.93 33.62 -45.06
CA TYR A 25 1.45 32.87 -43.86
C TYR A 25 1.16 31.43 -44.28
N ASP A 26 2.20 30.59 -44.23
CA ASP A 26 1.95 29.15 -44.13
C ASP A 26 1.25 28.92 -42.75
N PRO A 27 0.07 28.30 -42.73
CA PRO A 27 -0.51 27.86 -41.46
C PRO A 27 0.44 26.80 -40.92
N VAL A 28 1.06 27.10 -39.78
CA VAL A 28 1.75 26.10 -38.96
C VAL A 28 0.81 24.91 -38.83
N PRO A 29 1.23 23.69 -39.19
CA PRO A 29 0.40 22.51 -39.03
C PRO A 29 0.09 22.41 -37.54
N ILE A 30 -1.16 22.71 -37.16
CA ILE A 30 -1.71 22.37 -35.84
C ILE A 30 -1.69 20.85 -35.84
N ALA A 31 -0.58 20.30 -35.33
CA ALA A 31 -0.49 18.89 -35.05
C ALA A 31 -1.73 18.53 -34.23
N ASP A 32 -2.49 17.55 -34.72
CA ASP A 32 -3.58 16.89 -34.03
C ASP A 32 -3.08 16.26 -32.70
N LYS A 33 -2.77 17.13 -31.73
CA LYS A 33 -2.53 16.77 -30.32
C LYS A 33 -3.76 16.98 -29.44
N ALA A 34 -4.92 17.03 -30.07
CA ALA A 34 -6.18 17.26 -29.37
C ALA A 34 -6.91 15.93 -29.17
N ASN A 35 -6.39 15.01 -28.35
CA ASN A 35 -7.15 14.01 -27.60
C ASN A 35 -6.29 13.07 -26.73
N ASP A 36 -5.13 13.53 -26.24
CA ASP A 36 -4.48 12.80 -25.15
C ASP A 36 -5.24 13.12 -23.87
N GLU A 37 -6.24 12.29 -23.53
CA GLU A 37 -6.82 12.27 -22.19
C GLU A 37 -5.67 12.14 -21.19
N ILE A 38 -5.54 13.12 -20.27
CA ILE A 38 -4.55 13.06 -19.19
C ILE A 38 -4.91 11.88 -18.30
N LYS A 39 -4.21 10.77 -18.49
CA LYS A 39 -4.35 9.50 -17.76
C LYS A 39 -3.03 9.13 -17.09
N LEU A 40 -3.12 8.26 -16.08
CA LEU A 40 -1.94 7.60 -15.53
C LEU A 40 -1.34 6.70 -16.61
N GLU A 41 -0.04 6.87 -16.91
CA GLU A 41 0.63 6.11 -17.96
C GLU A 41 1.22 4.81 -17.42
N ALA A 42 1.07 3.71 -18.18
CA ALA A 42 1.66 2.40 -17.87
C ALA A 42 3.18 2.41 -18.09
N LYS A 43 3.94 2.84 -17.08
CA LYS A 43 5.41 2.98 -17.13
C LYS A 43 6.17 1.90 -16.38
N MET A 44 5.52 1.15 -15.47
CA MET A 44 6.15 0.20 -14.57
C MET A 44 6.41 -1.15 -15.22
N SER A 45 7.64 -1.65 -15.13
CA SER A 45 8.04 -3.00 -15.54
C SER A 45 7.70 -4.05 -14.48
N LEU A 46 7.87 -5.35 -14.80
CA LEU A 46 7.78 -6.45 -13.83
C LEU A 46 8.72 -6.22 -12.63
N LEU A 47 9.95 -5.79 -12.87
CA LEU A 47 10.93 -5.54 -11.81
C LEU A 47 10.47 -4.43 -10.86
N ASN A 48 9.96 -3.31 -11.42
CA ASN A 48 9.37 -2.24 -10.60
C ASN A 48 8.16 -2.74 -9.79
N GLY A 49 7.34 -3.63 -10.36
CA GLY A 49 6.24 -4.26 -9.63
C GLY A 49 6.72 -5.10 -8.44
N ILE A 50 7.78 -5.89 -8.63
CA ILE A 50 8.41 -6.67 -7.56
C ILE A 50 8.98 -5.75 -6.47
N THR A 51 9.72 -4.71 -6.85
CA THR A 51 10.32 -3.77 -5.88
C THR A 51 9.27 -2.97 -5.12
N VAL A 52 8.14 -2.64 -5.74
CA VAL A 52 7.00 -2.01 -5.04
C VAL A 52 6.43 -2.95 -3.98
N ILE A 53 6.15 -4.21 -4.31
CA ILE A 53 5.60 -5.17 -3.34
C ILE A 53 6.62 -5.43 -2.22
N VAL A 54 7.83 -5.85 -2.57
CA VAL A 54 8.90 -6.17 -1.60
C VAL A 54 9.24 -4.93 -0.76
N GLY A 55 9.37 -3.77 -1.40
CA GLY A 55 9.67 -2.52 -0.74
C GLY A 55 8.57 -2.02 0.18
N SER A 56 7.31 -2.38 -0.08
CA SER A 56 6.18 -2.03 0.79
C SER A 56 6.03 -2.99 1.96
N ILE A 57 6.24 -4.29 1.75
CA ILE A 57 6.18 -5.29 2.83
C ILE A 57 7.37 -5.13 3.77
N ILE A 58 8.60 -5.10 3.24
CA ILE A 58 9.81 -4.94 4.05
C ILE A 58 9.91 -3.47 4.50
N GLY A 59 9.31 -3.18 5.62
CA GLY A 59 9.29 -1.87 6.28
C GLY A 59 9.82 -1.96 7.70
N SER A 60 9.14 -1.31 8.61
CA SER A 60 9.41 -1.39 10.06
C SER A 60 9.02 -2.73 10.68
N GLY A 61 8.08 -3.46 10.07
CA GLY A 61 7.47 -4.66 10.63
C GLY A 61 8.48 -5.75 11.01
N ILE A 62 9.43 -6.07 10.13
CA ILE A 62 10.45 -7.12 10.40
C ILE A 62 11.37 -6.76 11.59
N PHE A 63 11.49 -5.48 11.91
CA PHE A 63 12.36 -5.01 13.00
C PHE A 63 11.61 -4.79 14.32
N VAL A 64 10.30 -4.63 14.28
CA VAL A 64 9.42 -4.37 15.45
C VAL A 64 8.64 -5.62 15.85
N SER A 65 8.08 -6.36 14.89
CA SER A 65 7.22 -7.52 15.15
C SER A 65 7.88 -8.73 15.82
N PRO A 66 9.21 -8.99 15.72
CA PRO A 66 9.82 -10.14 16.39
C PRO A 66 9.51 -10.18 17.89
N THR A 67 9.60 -9.03 18.57
CA THR A 67 9.23 -8.88 19.98
C THR A 67 7.77 -9.21 20.24
N GLY A 68 6.86 -8.69 19.40
CA GLY A 68 5.42 -8.93 19.53
C GLY A 68 5.04 -10.39 19.30
N VAL A 69 5.60 -11.04 18.26
CA VAL A 69 5.34 -12.46 17.98
C VAL A 69 5.84 -13.32 19.13
N LEU A 70 7.09 -13.12 19.57
CA LEU A 70 7.69 -13.90 20.65
C LEU A 70 6.97 -13.71 21.99
N LYS A 71 6.50 -12.50 22.30
CA LYS A 71 5.74 -12.19 23.53
C LYS A 71 4.49 -13.07 23.65
N TYR A 72 3.78 -13.26 22.55
CA TYR A 72 2.54 -14.03 22.58
C TYR A 72 2.75 -15.54 22.38
N THR A 73 3.77 -15.96 21.62
CA THR A 73 4.07 -17.39 21.40
C THR A 73 4.82 -18.03 22.56
N GLY A 74 5.62 -17.26 23.31
CA GLY A 74 6.42 -17.73 24.43
C GLY A 74 7.67 -18.51 24.07
N SER A 75 7.80 -19.06 22.86
CA SER A 75 8.95 -19.85 22.42
C SER A 75 9.43 -19.50 21.02
N VAL A 76 10.72 -19.74 20.77
CA VAL A 76 11.39 -19.44 19.50
C VAL A 76 10.81 -20.24 18.33
N ASN A 77 10.66 -21.54 18.50
CA ASN A 77 10.15 -22.40 17.42
C ASN A 77 8.70 -22.09 17.09
N ALA A 78 7.84 -21.82 18.09
CA ALA A 78 6.47 -21.35 17.85
C ALA A 78 6.44 -19.99 17.15
N SER A 79 7.34 -19.06 17.50
CA SER A 79 7.50 -17.80 16.81
C SER A 79 7.83 -17.99 15.33
N LEU A 80 8.78 -18.87 14.98
CA LEU A 80 9.13 -19.17 13.60
C LEU A 80 7.98 -19.83 12.83
N LEU A 81 7.18 -20.68 13.48
CA LEU A 81 5.97 -21.24 12.87
C LEU A 81 4.94 -20.15 12.55
N VAL A 82 4.73 -19.18 13.46
CA VAL A 82 3.83 -18.04 13.22
C VAL A 82 4.34 -17.18 12.08
N TRP A 83 5.66 -16.91 11.97
CA TRP A 83 6.23 -16.18 10.85
C TRP A 83 6.00 -16.88 9.52
N THR A 84 6.22 -18.20 9.47
CA THR A 84 6.00 -19.01 8.26
C THR A 84 4.50 -19.03 7.90
N ALA A 85 3.63 -19.29 8.86
CA ALA A 85 2.18 -19.35 8.64
C ALA A 85 1.61 -17.99 8.20
N SER A 86 2.10 -16.88 8.77
CA SER A 86 1.74 -15.51 8.34
C SER A 86 2.16 -15.22 6.90
N GLY A 87 3.34 -15.70 6.48
CA GLY A 87 3.80 -15.61 5.10
C GLY A 87 2.94 -16.41 4.13
N ILE A 88 2.57 -17.65 4.49
CA ILE A 88 1.67 -18.50 3.70
C ILE A 88 0.30 -17.86 3.59
N PHE A 89 -0.28 -17.38 4.70
CA PHE A 89 -1.56 -16.69 4.71
C PHE A 89 -1.56 -15.47 3.79
N SER A 90 -0.53 -14.62 3.89
CA SER A 90 -0.36 -13.45 3.02
C SER A 90 -0.22 -13.83 1.55
N THR A 91 0.49 -14.92 1.24
CA THR A 91 0.65 -15.45 -0.12
C THR A 91 -0.68 -15.94 -0.70
N VAL A 92 -1.51 -16.62 0.10
CA VAL A 92 -2.86 -17.06 -0.31
C VAL A 92 -3.75 -15.86 -0.61
N GLY A 93 -3.75 -14.83 0.25
CA GLY A 93 -4.45 -13.58 0.00
C GLY A 93 -4.00 -12.88 -1.28
N ALA A 94 -2.70 -12.77 -1.46
CA ALA A 94 -2.10 -12.16 -2.64
C ALA A 94 -2.45 -12.92 -3.94
N TYR A 95 -2.52 -14.24 -3.89
CA TYR A 95 -2.95 -15.08 -5.02
C TYR A 95 -4.43 -14.83 -5.38
N CYS A 96 -5.31 -14.67 -4.37
CA CYS A 96 -6.69 -14.24 -4.60
C CYS A 96 -6.77 -12.86 -5.26
N TYR A 97 -5.94 -11.92 -4.83
CA TYR A 97 -5.86 -10.58 -5.41
C TYR A 97 -5.26 -10.55 -6.82
N ALA A 98 -4.46 -11.55 -7.20
CA ALA A 98 -4.00 -11.69 -8.57
C ALA A 98 -5.16 -11.94 -9.54
N GLU A 99 -6.15 -12.79 -9.18
CA GLU A 99 -7.38 -12.96 -9.97
C GLU A 99 -8.20 -11.67 -10.03
N LEU A 100 -8.48 -11.06 -8.87
CA LEU A 100 -9.27 -9.82 -8.79
C LEU A 100 -8.62 -8.68 -9.60
N GLY A 101 -7.32 -8.47 -9.47
CA GLY A 101 -6.59 -7.42 -10.20
C GLY A 101 -6.51 -7.67 -11.70
N CYS A 102 -6.37 -8.92 -12.15
CA CYS A 102 -6.40 -9.23 -13.58
C CYS A 102 -7.80 -9.09 -14.20
N MET A 103 -8.85 -9.29 -13.39
CA MET A 103 -10.24 -9.17 -13.80
C MET A 103 -10.73 -7.71 -13.77
N ILE A 104 -10.46 -7.01 -12.66
CA ILE A 104 -10.85 -5.60 -12.43
C ILE A 104 -9.58 -4.75 -12.49
N ARG A 105 -9.26 -4.23 -13.68
CA ARG A 105 -8.04 -3.46 -13.94
C ARG A 105 -8.19 -1.98 -13.62
N LYS A 106 -8.78 -1.67 -12.47
CA LYS A 106 -8.95 -0.31 -11.97
C LYS A 106 -8.01 -0.08 -10.79
N SER A 107 -7.38 1.06 -10.72
CA SER A 107 -6.61 1.48 -9.55
C SER A 107 -7.49 1.59 -8.31
N GLY A 108 -6.91 1.34 -7.14
CA GLY A 108 -7.64 1.38 -5.87
C GLY A 108 -7.84 0.03 -5.19
N ALA A 109 -7.39 -1.08 -5.81
CA ALA A 109 -7.42 -2.45 -5.25
C ALA A 109 -8.75 -2.81 -4.58
N ASP A 110 -8.74 -3.05 -3.26
CA ASP A 110 -9.89 -3.44 -2.44
C ASP A 110 -11.12 -2.57 -2.70
N TYR A 111 -10.91 -1.26 -2.77
CA TYR A 111 -11.96 -0.29 -3.04
C TYR A 111 -12.63 -0.55 -4.40
N ALA A 112 -11.83 -0.73 -5.45
CA ALA A 112 -12.34 -1.00 -6.78
C ALA A 112 -13.08 -2.34 -6.85
N TYR A 113 -12.55 -3.37 -6.16
CA TYR A 113 -13.19 -4.69 -6.14
C TYR A 113 -14.53 -4.67 -5.41
N ILE A 114 -14.61 -4.01 -4.25
CA ILE A 114 -15.85 -3.86 -3.49
C ILE A 114 -16.87 -3.00 -4.25
N MET A 115 -16.40 -1.93 -4.92
CA MET A 115 -17.26 -1.05 -5.73
C MET A 115 -17.97 -1.82 -6.84
N GLU A 116 -17.24 -2.64 -7.60
CA GLU A 116 -17.79 -3.43 -8.71
C GLU A 116 -18.66 -4.60 -8.22
N THR A 117 -18.44 -5.11 -7.02
CA THR A 117 -19.12 -6.30 -6.50
C THR A 117 -20.33 -5.98 -5.65
N PHE A 118 -20.16 -5.11 -4.66
CA PHE A 118 -21.17 -4.81 -3.62
C PHE A 118 -21.75 -3.40 -3.72
N GLY A 119 -21.18 -2.57 -4.61
CA GLY A 119 -21.67 -1.22 -4.86
C GLY A 119 -21.05 -0.13 -3.99
N PRO A 120 -21.50 1.12 -4.19
CA PRO A 120 -20.81 2.31 -3.72
C PRO A 120 -20.81 2.49 -2.20
N PHE A 121 -21.80 1.97 -1.49
CA PHE A 121 -21.90 2.16 -0.03
C PHE A 121 -20.80 1.40 0.71
N LEU A 122 -20.65 0.10 0.46
CA LEU A 122 -19.60 -0.71 1.10
C LEU A 122 -18.21 -0.29 0.63
N ALA A 123 -18.06 0.10 -0.64
CA ALA A 123 -16.81 0.65 -1.15
C ALA A 123 -16.42 1.95 -0.44
N PHE A 124 -17.39 2.83 -0.15
CA PHE A 124 -17.12 4.05 0.61
C PHE A 124 -16.66 3.78 2.04
N ILE A 125 -17.27 2.82 2.74
CA ILE A 125 -16.82 2.42 4.08
C ILE A 125 -15.35 2.00 4.04
N ARG A 126 -14.99 1.16 3.07
CA ARG A 126 -13.59 0.74 2.86
C ARG A 126 -12.67 1.92 2.58
N LEU A 127 -13.09 2.79 1.65
CA LEU A 127 -12.33 3.97 1.25
C LEU A 127 -12.08 4.90 2.43
N TRP A 128 -13.12 5.17 3.22
CA TRP A 128 -13.06 6.05 4.39
C TRP A 128 -12.05 5.55 5.42
N VAL A 129 -12.18 4.28 5.82
CA VAL A 129 -11.27 3.66 6.80
C VAL A 129 -9.83 3.68 6.30
N GLU A 130 -9.62 3.33 5.04
CA GLU A 130 -8.28 3.26 4.46
C GLU A 130 -7.65 4.65 4.32
N CYS A 131 -8.38 5.60 3.76
CA CYS A 131 -7.85 6.93 3.47
C CYS A 131 -7.71 7.83 4.70
N MET A 132 -8.65 7.73 5.65
CA MET A 132 -8.66 8.64 6.80
C MET A 132 -7.87 8.10 7.99
N ILE A 133 -7.75 6.78 8.12
CA ILE A 133 -7.21 6.15 9.32
C ILE A 133 -5.99 5.30 9.00
N VAL A 134 -6.17 4.21 8.23
CA VAL A 134 -5.16 3.16 8.07
C VAL A 134 -3.88 3.69 7.42
N ARG A 135 -4.01 4.36 6.28
CA ARG A 135 -2.86 4.83 5.50
C ARG A 135 -2.09 5.96 6.18
N PRO A 136 -2.74 7.04 6.66
CA PRO A 136 -2.03 8.12 7.33
C PRO A 136 -1.38 7.67 8.64
N CYS A 137 -2.08 6.82 9.41
CA CYS A 137 -1.55 6.25 10.65
C CYS A 137 -0.32 5.36 10.37
N SER A 138 -0.42 4.43 9.41
CA SER A 138 0.70 3.58 9.01
C SER A 138 1.89 4.40 8.53
N GLN A 139 1.67 5.45 7.77
CA GLN A 139 2.73 6.35 7.31
C GLN A 139 3.42 7.06 8.49
N ALA A 140 2.66 7.55 9.46
CA ALA A 140 3.21 8.19 10.65
C ALA A 140 4.04 7.22 11.49
N ILE A 141 3.53 5.99 11.74
CA ILE A 141 4.24 4.95 12.49
C ILE A 141 5.59 4.62 11.83
N VAL A 142 5.59 4.38 10.52
CA VAL A 142 6.83 4.03 9.80
C VAL A 142 7.81 5.20 9.76
N ALA A 143 7.33 6.45 9.64
CA ALA A 143 8.17 7.64 9.69
C ALA A 143 8.77 7.87 11.08
N LEU A 144 8.03 7.61 12.15
CA LEU A 144 8.56 7.63 13.53
C LEU A 144 9.62 6.56 13.73
N THR A 145 9.39 5.35 13.21
CA THR A 145 10.40 4.29 13.23
C THR A 145 11.68 4.74 12.51
N PHE A 146 11.56 5.35 11.33
CA PHE A 146 12.71 5.95 10.64
C PHE A 146 13.49 6.90 11.55
N SER A 147 12.79 7.80 12.22
CA SER A 147 13.40 8.79 13.11
C SER A 147 14.14 8.17 14.29
N VAL A 148 13.52 7.19 14.95
CA VAL A 148 14.14 6.46 16.07
C VAL A 148 15.44 5.81 15.65
N TYR A 149 15.46 5.13 14.49
CA TYR A 149 16.67 4.45 14.00
C TYR A 149 17.76 5.43 13.52
N VAL A 150 17.39 6.59 12.97
CA VAL A 150 18.34 7.64 12.60
C VAL A 150 18.97 8.27 13.85
N LEU A 151 18.19 8.45 14.91
CA LEU A 151 18.67 9.08 16.16
C LEU A 151 19.39 8.10 17.08
N LYS A 152 19.15 6.78 16.97
CA LYS A 152 19.75 5.78 17.87
C LYS A 152 21.30 5.82 17.94
N PRO A 153 22.06 6.02 16.86
CA PRO A 153 23.50 6.20 16.92
C PRO A 153 23.96 7.45 17.72
N VAL A 154 23.11 8.47 17.79
CA VAL A 154 23.39 9.71 18.54
C VAL A 154 23.03 9.55 20.02
N PHE A 155 22.03 8.72 20.31
CA PHE A 155 21.53 8.42 21.66
C PHE A 155 21.64 6.90 21.97
N PRO A 156 22.87 6.34 22.11
CA PRO A 156 23.08 4.90 22.24
C PRO A 156 22.48 4.34 23.53
N ASP A 157 22.59 5.08 24.65
CA ASP A 157 22.26 4.63 25.99
C ASP A 157 20.88 5.11 26.51
N CYS A 158 20.20 5.97 25.76
CA CYS A 158 18.89 6.49 26.15
C CYS A 158 17.88 6.54 24.98
N ALA A 159 16.63 6.74 25.30
CA ALA A 159 15.60 6.99 24.28
C ALA A 159 15.80 8.39 23.67
N PRO A 160 15.68 8.54 22.33
CA PRO A 160 15.73 9.85 21.70
C PRO A 160 14.59 10.75 22.21
N PRO A 161 14.79 12.08 22.28
CA PRO A 161 13.71 13.02 22.65
C PRO A 161 12.51 12.92 21.70
N ASP A 162 11.31 12.86 22.25
CA ASP A 162 10.05 12.72 21.47
C ASP A 162 9.89 13.80 20.40
N ASP A 163 10.20 15.06 20.75
CA ASP A 163 10.07 16.18 19.81
C ASP A 163 11.05 16.06 18.63
N ALA A 164 12.30 15.65 18.89
CA ALA A 164 13.28 15.42 17.83
C ALA A 164 12.84 14.29 16.89
N THR A 165 12.28 13.22 17.46
CA THR A 165 11.75 12.07 16.71
C THR A 165 10.58 12.49 15.81
N ARG A 166 9.63 13.29 16.34
CA ARG A 166 8.47 13.79 15.58
C ARG A 166 8.88 14.76 14.47
N ILE A 167 9.79 15.71 14.74
CA ILE A 167 10.27 16.67 13.75
C ILE A 167 10.98 15.94 12.61
N LEU A 168 11.86 14.99 12.92
CA LEU A 168 12.57 14.23 11.90
C LEU A 168 11.62 13.35 11.07
N ALA A 169 10.58 12.76 11.69
CA ALA A 169 9.52 12.04 10.98
C ALA A 169 8.74 12.96 10.03
N ALA A 170 8.40 14.17 10.49
CA ALA A 170 7.75 15.18 9.66
C ALA A 170 8.61 15.58 8.47
N CYS A 171 9.91 15.81 8.67
CA CYS A 171 10.86 16.10 7.59
C CYS A 171 10.93 14.95 6.57
N CYS A 172 10.96 13.69 7.04
CA CYS A 172 10.96 12.52 6.18
C CYS A 172 9.71 12.50 5.27
N ILE A 173 8.53 12.68 5.85
CA ILE A 173 7.26 12.70 5.10
C ILE A 173 7.24 13.86 4.10
N CYS A 174 7.68 15.07 4.48
CA CYS A 174 7.72 16.23 3.58
C CYS A 174 8.66 16.02 2.39
N ILE A 175 9.87 15.49 2.62
CA ILE A 175 10.84 15.20 1.55
C ILE A 175 10.24 14.21 0.55
N LEU A 176 9.63 13.13 1.04
CA LEU A 176 9.02 12.12 0.19
C LEU A 176 7.76 12.63 -0.53
N ALA A 177 6.97 13.49 0.12
CA ALA A 177 5.85 14.19 -0.53
C ALA A 177 6.34 15.05 -1.69
N PHE A 178 7.41 15.81 -1.50
CA PHE A 178 8.02 16.60 -2.57
C PHE A 178 8.46 15.71 -3.74
N ILE A 179 9.17 14.60 -3.48
CA ILE A 179 9.61 13.67 -4.52
C ILE A 179 8.43 13.08 -5.29
N ASN A 180 7.36 12.67 -4.59
CA ASN A 180 6.15 12.12 -5.21
C ASN A 180 5.34 13.15 -6.01
N CYS A 181 5.39 14.43 -5.64
CA CYS A 181 4.80 15.52 -6.39
C CYS A 181 5.64 15.89 -7.62
N TRP A 182 6.96 15.69 -7.56
CA TRP A 182 7.88 16.11 -8.61
C TRP A 182 7.80 15.21 -9.86
N ASP A 183 7.97 13.90 -9.71
CA ASP A 183 7.90 12.94 -10.81
C ASP A 183 7.74 11.51 -10.29
N VAL A 184 6.84 10.74 -10.92
CA VAL A 184 6.62 9.33 -10.62
C VAL A 184 7.89 8.49 -10.84
N LYS A 185 8.71 8.82 -11.84
CA LYS A 185 9.98 8.11 -12.11
C LYS A 185 10.98 8.27 -10.96
N TRP A 186 11.04 9.44 -10.34
CA TRP A 186 11.88 9.66 -9.17
C TRP A 186 11.35 8.90 -7.95
N ALA A 187 10.04 8.93 -7.72
CA ALA A 187 9.41 8.18 -6.63
C ALA A 187 9.65 6.66 -6.76
N THR A 188 9.57 6.10 -7.98
CA THR A 188 9.86 4.67 -8.21
C THR A 188 11.35 4.36 -8.11
N ARG A 189 12.25 5.24 -8.56
CA ARG A 189 13.71 5.06 -8.35
C ARG A 189 14.09 5.05 -6.88
N VAL A 190 13.53 5.96 -6.09
CA VAL A 190 13.71 5.96 -4.64
C VAL A 190 13.25 4.63 -4.08
N GLN A 191 12.05 4.15 -4.48
CA GLN A 191 11.53 2.86 -4.05
C GLN A 191 12.48 1.71 -4.40
N ASP A 192 12.99 1.66 -5.62
CA ASP A 192 13.90 0.61 -6.08
C ASP A 192 15.23 0.61 -5.28
N ILE A 193 15.88 1.76 -5.16
CA ILE A 193 17.17 1.90 -4.46
C ILE A 193 17.03 1.46 -3.00
N PHE A 194 16.00 1.96 -2.29
CA PHE A 194 15.81 1.62 -0.90
C PHE A 194 15.34 0.18 -0.70
N THR A 195 14.66 -0.42 -1.68
CA THR A 195 14.31 -1.84 -1.65
C THR A 195 15.56 -2.72 -1.76
N TYR A 196 16.51 -2.40 -2.64
CA TYR A 196 17.78 -3.13 -2.71
C TYR A 196 18.61 -2.95 -1.44
N ALA A 197 18.67 -1.74 -0.88
CA ALA A 197 19.40 -1.47 0.36
C ALA A 197 18.86 -2.28 1.54
N LYS A 198 17.52 -2.37 1.68
CA LYS A 198 16.90 -3.15 2.77
C LYS A 198 17.09 -4.67 2.60
N LEU A 199 17.04 -5.17 1.38
CA LEU A 199 17.34 -6.58 1.10
C LEU A 199 18.79 -6.90 1.43
N LEU A 200 19.73 -6.03 1.06
CA LEU A 200 21.15 -6.17 1.40
C LEU A 200 21.35 -6.24 2.93
N ALA A 201 20.70 -5.34 3.67
CA ALA A 201 20.76 -5.34 5.13
C ALA A 201 20.26 -6.67 5.74
N LEU A 202 19.13 -7.15 5.27
CA LEU A 202 18.56 -8.42 5.75
C LEU A 202 19.43 -9.61 5.35
N PHE A 203 20.03 -9.61 4.15
CA PHE A 203 20.99 -10.65 3.76
C PHE A 203 22.24 -10.64 4.64
N ILE A 204 22.78 -9.48 5.02
CA ILE A 204 23.90 -9.39 5.96
C ILE A 204 23.53 -10.03 7.30
N ILE A 205 22.34 -9.74 7.84
CA ILE A 205 21.82 -10.34 9.07
C ILE A 205 21.67 -11.87 8.91
N ILE A 206 21.08 -12.33 7.82
CA ILE A 206 20.86 -13.75 7.53
C ILE A 206 22.20 -14.50 7.42
N PHE A 207 23.18 -13.96 6.69
CA PHE A 207 24.48 -14.61 6.55
C PHE A 207 25.23 -14.66 7.88
N ALA A 208 25.16 -13.60 8.69
CA ALA A 208 25.75 -13.59 10.02
C ALA A 208 25.08 -14.63 10.94
N GLY A 209 23.74 -14.72 10.91
CA GLY A 209 22.99 -15.72 11.65
C GLY A 209 23.26 -17.15 11.15
N ALA A 210 23.37 -17.37 9.84
CA ALA A 210 23.75 -18.66 9.27
C ALA A 210 25.14 -19.10 9.75
N TYR A 211 26.12 -18.18 9.76
CA TYR A 211 27.44 -18.47 10.33
C TYR A 211 27.35 -18.92 11.79
N GLN A 212 26.57 -18.19 12.62
CA GLN A 212 26.33 -18.59 14.02
C GLN A 212 25.67 -19.97 14.14
N LEU A 213 24.70 -20.27 13.26
CA LEU A 213 24.04 -21.56 13.25
C LEU A 213 25.02 -22.71 12.92
N PHE A 214 25.90 -22.51 11.92
CA PHE A 214 26.94 -23.48 11.56
C PHE A 214 27.98 -23.66 12.67
N THR A 215 28.24 -22.66 13.51
CA THR A 215 29.11 -22.75 14.67
C THR A 215 28.46 -23.38 15.91
N GLY A 216 27.19 -23.84 15.77
CA GLY A 216 26.51 -24.61 16.81
C GLY A 216 25.67 -23.79 17.80
N HIS A 217 25.39 -22.52 17.51
CA HIS A 217 24.54 -21.67 18.36
C HIS A 217 23.04 -21.97 18.13
N THR A 218 22.56 -23.10 18.68
CA THR A 218 21.19 -23.57 18.53
C THR A 218 20.41 -23.66 19.84
N GLN A 219 20.98 -23.14 20.92
CA GLN A 219 20.48 -23.32 22.29
C GLN A 219 19.08 -22.77 22.53
N TYR A 220 18.63 -21.78 21.76
CA TYR A 220 17.34 -21.13 21.95
C TYR A 220 16.23 -21.72 21.07
N PHE A 221 16.53 -22.65 20.15
CA PHE A 221 15.54 -23.28 19.25
C PHE A 221 14.76 -24.39 19.96
N THR A 222 13.94 -24.02 20.93
CA THR A 222 13.11 -24.93 21.70
C THR A 222 11.63 -24.56 21.60
N PHE A 223 10.75 -25.51 22.01
CA PHE A 223 9.32 -25.25 22.22
C PHE A 223 8.98 -25.01 23.69
N ASP A 224 9.99 -24.85 24.54
CA ASP A 224 9.80 -24.63 25.97
C ASP A 224 9.04 -23.31 26.19
N ASN A 225 8.10 -23.33 27.14
CA ASN A 225 7.23 -22.19 27.44
C ASN A 225 6.28 -21.75 26.30
N THR A 226 6.00 -22.62 25.31
CA THR A 226 5.03 -22.29 24.26
C THR A 226 3.65 -22.03 24.85
N ASN A 227 3.12 -20.86 24.54
CA ASN A 227 1.74 -20.51 24.92
C ASN A 227 0.77 -21.11 23.89
N THR A 228 -0.14 -21.97 24.36
CA THR A 228 -1.15 -22.67 23.54
C THR A 228 -2.53 -22.04 23.62
N GLU A 229 -2.70 -20.93 24.32
CA GLU A 229 -3.97 -20.22 24.38
C GLU A 229 -4.36 -19.66 23.01
N VAL A 230 -5.60 -19.87 22.60
CA VAL A 230 -6.14 -19.43 21.29
C VAL A 230 -6.03 -17.92 21.11
N THR A 231 -6.26 -17.15 22.18
CA THR A 231 -6.15 -15.69 22.19
C THR A 231 -4.71 -15.24 21.93
N SER A 232 -3.75 -15.86 22.59
CA SER A 232 -2.33 -15.56 22.41
C SER A 232 -1.84 -15.93 21.01
N ILE A 233 -2.29 -17.07 20.48
CA ILE A 233 -2.01 -17.46 19.10
C ILE A 233 -2.56 -16.42 18.13
N ALA A 234 -3.80 -15.96 18.28
CA ALA A 234 -4.39 -14.95 17.40
C ALA A 234 -3.64 -13.61 17.48
N LEU A 235 -3.25 -13.16 18.68
CA LEU A 235 -2.47 -11.94 18.87
C LEU A 235 -1.04 -12.05 18.28
N SER A 236 -0.43 -13.23 18.34
CA SER A 236 0.84 -13.47 17.69
C SER A 236 0.75 -13.34 16.18
N PHE A 237 -0.36 -13.84 15.58
CA PHE A 237 -0.65 -13.64 14.16
C PHE A 237 -0.86 -12.17 13.83
N TYR A 238 -1.51 -11.36 14.68
CA TYR A 238 -1.62 -9.90 14.47
C TYR A 238 -0.25 -9.26 14.29
N SER A 239 0.67 -9.55 15.20
CA SER A 239 2.04 -9.03 15.14
C SER A 239 2.78 -9.52 13.89
N GLY A 240 2.66 -10.81 13.55
CA GLY A 240 3.27 -11.39 12.36
C GLY A 240 2.69 -10.82 11.06
N LEU A 241 1.38 -10.80 10.92
CA LEU A 241 0.68 -10.30 9.74
C LEU A 241 0.87 -8.79 9.54
N PHE A 242 1.10 -8.01 10.62
CA PHE A 242 1.49 -6.61 10.50
C PHE A 242 2.79 -6.46 9.70
N ALA A 243 3.79 -7.31 9.96
CA ALA A 243 5.05 -7.29 9.24
C ALA A 243 4.91 -7.65 7.75
N TYR A 244 3.92 -8.47 7.41
CA TYR A 244 3.62 -8.85 6.03
C TYR A 244 2.68 -7.89 5.29
N ASN A 245 2.20 -6.82 5.93
CA ASN A 245 1.29 -5.87 5.28
C ASN A 245 1.97 -5.19 4.07
N GLY A 246 1.21 -4.98 2.98
CA GLY A 246 1.69 -4.32 1.76
C GLY A 246 1.77 -5.24 0.53
N TRP A 247 1.51 -6.55 0.66
CA TRP A 247 1.51 -7.49 -0.47
C TRP A 247 0.48 -7.14 -1.56
N ASN A 248 -0.59 -6.42 -1.21
CA ASN A 248 -1.64 -5.96 -2.11
C ASN A 248 -1.37 -4.58 -2.74
N TYR A 249 -0.25 -3.93 -2.41
CA TYR A 249 -0.01 -2.54 -2.81
C TYR A 249 0.12 -2.36 -4.33
N LEU A 250 0.66 -3.32 -5.05
CA LEU A 250 0.74 -3.25 -6.52
C LEU A 250 -0.66 -3.19 -7.17
N ASN A 251 -1.68 -3.78 -6.55
CA ASN A 251 -3.04 -3.73 -7.04
C ASN A 251 -3.66 -2.32 -6.99
N PHE A 252 -3.17 -1.44 -6.10
CA PHE A 252 -3.61 -0.04 -6.04
C PHE A 252 -3.13 0.81 -7.22
N ILE A 253 -2.05 0.38 -7.88
CA ILE A 253 -1.41 1.09 -9.00
C ILE A 253 -1.38 0.25 -10.28
N ILE A 254 -2.31 -0.67 -10.43
CA ILE A 254 -2.32 -1.66 -11.52
C ILE A 254 -2.35 -1.01 -12.92
N GLU A 255 -2.96 0.17 -13.06
CA GLU A 255 -3.03 0.92 -14.33
C GLU A 255 -1.65 1.40 -14.79
N GLU A 256 -0.71 1.58 -13.87
CA GLU A 256 0.67 1.99 -14.17
C GLU A 256 1.58 0.80 -14.53
N LEU A 257 1.10 -0.46 -14.37
CA LEU A 257 1.85 -1.67 -14.66
C LEU A 257 1.69 -2.08 -16.14
N LYS A 258 2.81 -2.29 -16.82
CA LYS A 258 2.83 -2.85 -18.20
C LYS A 258 2.37 -4.31 -18.17
N ASP A 259 1.52 -4.69 -19.12
CA ASP A 259 0.98 -6.06 -19.27
C ASP A 259 0.49 -6.66 -17.92
N PRO A 260 -0.49 -6.04 -17.24
CA PRO A 260 -0.86 -6.39 -15.87
C PRO A 260 -1.30 -7.86 -15.72
N VAL A 261 -1.97 -8.45 -16.71
CA VAL A 261 -2.40 -9.86 -16.68
C VAL A 261 -1.21 -10.83 -16.55
N LYS A 262 -0.08 -10.49 -17.15
CA LYS A 262 1.12 -11.34 -17.14
C LYS A 262 2.05 -10.98 -15.97
N ASN A 263 2.21 -9.69 -15.69
CA ASN A 263 3.22 -9.19 -14.76
C ASN A 263 2.73 -9.16 -13.30
N LEU A 264 1.44 -8.87 -13.04
CA LEU A 264 0.91 -8.83 -11.68
C LEU A 264 1.04 -10.17 -10.94
N PRO A 265 0.58 -11.32 -11.50
CA PRO A 265 0.71 -12.60 -10.79
C PRO A 265 2.16 -13.01 -10.55
N LYS A 266 3.05 -12.72 -11.52
CA LYS A 266 4.48 -13.02 -11.39
C LYS A 266 5.13 -12.16 -10.31
N ALA A 267 4.83 -10.86 -10.31
CA ALA A 267 5.33 -9.94 -9.28
C ALA A 267 4.89 -10.38 -7.89
N ILE A 268 3.62 -10.69 -7.71
CA ILE A 268 3.06 -11.19 -6.45
C ILE A 268 3.76 -12.49 -6.01
N ALA A 269 3.82 -13.49 -6.88
CA ALA A 269 4.41 -14.80 -6.53
C ALA A 269 5.88 -14.66 -6.11
N ILE A 270 6.69 -13.97 -6.91
CA ILE A 270 8.12 -13.75 -6.62
C ILE A 270 8.29 -12.98 -5.32
N SER A 271 7.53 -11.89 -5.12
CA SER A 271 7.66 -11.04 -3.94
C SER A 271 7.24 -11.74 -2.66
N CYS A 272 6.11 -12.46 -2.65
CA CYS A 272 5.62 -13.14 -1.46
C CYS A 272 6.57 -14.28 -1.03
N VAL A 273 7.06 -15.07 -1.98
CA VAL A 273 8.03 -16.14 -1.68
C VAL A 273 9.33 -15.54 -1.15
N LEU A 274 9.87 -14.51 -1.82
CA LEU A 274 11.10 -13.84 -1.41
C LEU A 274 10.96 -13.28 0.01
N VAL A 275 9.91 -12.51 0.28
CA VAL A 275 9.73 -11.87 1.60
C VAL A 275 9.52 -12.90 2.69
N THR A 276 8.71 -13.95 2.46
CA THR A 276 8.50 -15.01 3.45
C THR A 276 9.81 -15.69 3.81
N THR A 277 10.60 -16.05 2.80
CA THR A 277 11.91 -16.68 2.99
C THR A 277 12.85 -15.76 3.78
N VAL A 278 12.96 -14.51 3.37
CA VAL A 278 13.81 -13.52 4.03
C VAL A 278 13.38 -13.30 5.50
N TYR A 279 12.09 -13.20 5.77
CA TYR A 279 11.58 -12.97 7.12
C TYR A 279 11.83 -14.14 8.07
N VAL A 280 11.59 -15.36 7.60
CA VAL A 280 11.85 -16.56 8.39
C VAL A 280 13.34 -16.68 8.71
N PHE A 281 14.22 -16.52 7.71
CA PHE A 281 15.67 -16.60 7.94
C PHE A 281 16.22 -15.44 8.76
N ALA A 282 15.68 -14.23 8.63
CA ALA A 282 16.08 -13.10 9.46
C ALA A 282 15.72 -13.33 10.94
N ASN A 283 14.53 -13.85 11.22
CA ASN A 283 14.13 -14.20 12.58
C ASN A 283 14.97 -15.38 13.13
N MET A 284 15.24 -16.40 12.32
CA MET A 284 16.19 -17.44 12.70
C MET A 284 17.54 -16.84 13.10
N ALA A 285 18.08 -15.90 12.28
CA ALA A 285 19.34 -15.23 12.56
C ALA A 285 19.32 -14.51 13.91
N PHE A 286 18.25 -13.78 14.24
CA PHE A 286 18.15 -13.11 15.53
C PHE A 286 18.24 -14.10 16.70
N TYR A 287 17.56 -15.23 16.62
CA TYR A 287 17.53 -16.25 17.67
C TYR A 287 18.81 -17.11 17.78
N THR A 288 19.71 -17.08 16.80
CA THR A 288 21.04 -17.70 16.96
C THR A 288 21.92 -16.96 17.95
N THR A 289 21.68 -15.65 18.13
CA THR A 289 22.57 -14.74 18.86
C THR A 289 21.92 -14.18 20.11
N LEU A 290 20.62 -13.88 20.05
CA LEU A 290 19.86 -13.24 21.12
C LEU A 290 19.00 -14.26 21.86
N SER A 291 19.03 -14.20 23.18
CA SER A 291 18.09 -14.96 24.02
C SER A 291 16.65 -14.41 23.89
N PRO A 292 15.63 -15.22 24.15
CA PRO A 292 14.24 -14.75 24.17
C PRO A 292 14.03 -13.53 25.07
N VAL A 293 14.69 -13.47 26.22
CA VAL A 293 14.62 -12.35 27.17
C VAL A 293 15.21 -11.07 26.56
N GLU A 294 16.36 -11.17 25.88
CA GLU A 294 16.98 -10.03 25.20
C GLU A 294 16.09 -9.51 24.06
N VAL A 295 15.46 -10.39 23.30
CA VAL A 295 14.52 -9.99 22.23
C VAL A 295 13.31 -9.28 22.79
N LEU A 296 12.72 -9.79 23.91
CA LEU A 296 11.56 -9.17 24.57
C LEU A 296 11.90 -7.82 25.21
N GLY A 297 13.12 -7.65 25.70
CA GLY A 297 13.60 -6.38 26.29
C GLY A 297 14.13 -5.36 25.29
N SER A 298 14.18 -5.71 24.00
CA SER A 298 14.78 -4.85 22.97
C SER A 298 13.72 -4.02 22.23
N GLU A 299 13.87 -2.71 22.20
CA GLU A 299 13.10 -1.80 21.35
C GLU A 299 13.49 -1.91 19.86
N ALA A 300 14.71 -2.40 19.59
CA ALA A 300 15.31 -2.50 18.26
C ALA A 300 16.14 -3.78 18.12
N VAL A 301 15.49 -4.91 17.92
CA VAL A 301 16.10 -6.25 17.88
C VAL A 301 17.30 -6.34 16.93
N ALA A 302 17.20 -5.73 15.73
CA ALA A 302 18.28 -5.72 14.77
C ALA A 302 19.53 -4.97 15.27
N VAL A 303 19.35 -3.89 16.03
CA VAL A 303 20.47 -3.14 16.62
C VAL A 303 21.13 -3.95 17.72
N THR A 304 20.34 -4.58 18.59
CA THR A 304 20.84 -5.46 19.66
C THR A 304 21.64 -6.62 19.08
N PHE A 305 21.14 -7.24 18.00
CA PHE A 305 21.85 -8.27 17.24
C PHE A 305 23.20 -7.76 16.68
N ALA A 306 23.18 -6.58 16.06
CA ALA A 306 24.37 -5.98 15.46
C ALA A 306 25.43 -5.65 16.50
N ASN A 307 25.05 -5.07 17.63
CA ASN A 307 25.96 -4.75 18.73
C ASN A 307 26.67 -6.01 19.28
N ARG A 308 25.97 -7.15 19.24
CA ARG A 308 26.54 -8.42 19.73
C ARG A 308 27.54 -9.03 18.76
N LEU A 309 27.31 -8.92 17.43
CA LEU A 309 28.12 -9.60 16.42
C LEU A 309 29.11 -8.71 15.68
N PHE A 310 28.73 -7.45 15.38
CA PHE A 310 29.50 -6.62 14.46
C PHE A 310 30.42 -5.62 15.14
N GLY A 311 30.36 -5.51 16.47
CA GLY A 311 31.25 -4.61 17.24
C GLY A 311 31.29 -3.20 16.65
N MET A 312 32.46 -2.79 16.15
CA MET A 312 32.66 -1.45 15.56
C MET A 312 31.79 -1.17 14.35
N PHE A 313 31.32 -2.18 13.62
CA PHE A 313 30.43 -2.02 12.44
C PHE A 313 28.94 -2.03 12.78
N ALA A 314 28.56 -2.13 14.05
CA ALA A 314 27.17 -2.19 14.49
C ALA A 314 26.34 -0.98 14.04
N TRP A 315 26.95 0.19 13.88
CA TRP A 315 26.30 1.42 13.40
C TRP A 315 25.68 1.30 11.99
N MET A 316 26.13 0.34 11.17
CA MET A 316 25.61 0.13 9.83
C MET A 316 24.15 -0.32 9.87
N ILE A 317 23.74 -1.13 10.83
CA ILE A 317 22.39 -1.70 10.89
C ILE A 317 21.32 -0.62 11.15
N PRO A 318 21.44 0.29 12.12
CA PRO A 318 20.52 1.41 12.26
C PRO A 318 20.36 2.23 10.98
N VAL A 319 21.45 2.48 10.26
CA VAL A 319 21.41 3.22 8.98
C VAL A 319 20.62 2.45 7.94
N PHE A 320 20.87 1.15 7.77
CA PHE A 320 20.10 0.33 6.81
C PHE A 320 18.63 0.21 7.18
N VAL A 321 18.29 0.11 8.47
CA VAL A 321 16.90 0.08 8.92
C VAL A 321 16.22 1.43 8.65
N ALA A 322 16.92 2.54 8.88
CA ALA A 322 16.41 3.87 8.54
C ALA A 322 16.15 3.99 7.02
N LEU A 323 17.06 3.53 6.18
CA LEU A 323 16.85 3.49 4.72
C LEU A 323 15.67 2.59 4.34
N SER A 324 15.51 1.44 5.00
CA SER A 324 14.38 0.52 4.81
C SER A 324 13.05 1.21 5.11
N THR A 325 12.94 1.87 6.25
CA THR A 325 11.73 2.55 6.68
C THR A 325 11.43 3.78 5.82
N PHE A 326 12.44 4.54 5.39
CA PHE A 326 12.29 5.63 4.44
C PHE A 326 11.67 5.15 3.11
N GLY A 327 12.15 4.05 2.56
CA GLY A 327 11.55 3.42 1.38
C GLY A 327 10.12 2.94 1.61
N ALA A 328 9.80 2.44 2.80
CA ALA A 328 8.44 2.02 3.13
C ALA A 328 7.47 3.20 3.23
N VAL A 329 7.88 4.33 3.83
CA VAL A 329 7.09 5.59 3.83
C VAL A 329 6.80 6.04 2.39
N ASN A 330 7.80 5.97 1.50
CA ASN A 330 7.62 6.29 0.08
C ASN A 330 6.58 5.37 -0.58
N GLY A 331 6.65 4.07 -0.36
CA GLY A 331 5.70 3.09 -0.90
C GLY A 331 4.26 3.32 -0.43
N ILE A 332 4.08 3.63 0.86
CA ILE A 332 2.76 4.00 1.42
C ILE A 332 2.24 5.26 0.75
N LEU A 333 3.04 6.31 0.63
CA LEU A 333 2.64 7.58 0.03
C LEU A 333 2.28 7.42 -1.44
N LEU A 334 3.10 6.69 -2.21
CA LEU A 334 2.90 6.40 -3.62
C LEU A 334 1.56 5.71 -3.86
N THR A 335 1.27 4.64 -3.12
CA THR A 335 0.05 3.85 -3.30
C THR A 335 -1.18 4.53 -2.73
N SER A 336 -1.06 5.23 -1.61
CA SER A 336 -2.18 5.95 -0.97
C SER A 336 -2.69 7.08 -1.83
N SER A 337 -1.81 7.86 -2.46
CA SER A 337 -2.21 8.96 -3.34
C SER A 337 -3.07 8.46 -4.53
N ARG A 338 -2.82 7.25 -5.03
CA ARG A 338 -3.64 6.64 -6.11
C ARG A 338 -4.99 6.16 -5.60
N LEU A 339 -5.07 5.70 -4.36
CA LEU A 339 -6.34 5.35 -3.73
C LEU A 339 -7.24 6.58 -3.55
N PHE A 340 -6.69 7.70 -3.04
CA PHE A 340 -7.43 8.96 -2.94
C PHE A 340 -7.92 9.45 -4.31
N TYR A 341 -7.07 9.35 -5.32
CA TYR A 341 -7.42 9.68 -6.70
C TYR A 341 -8.56 8.80 -7.22
N ALA A 342 -8.47 7.48 -7.04
CA ALA A 342 -9.48 6.53 -7.48
C ALA A 342 -10.83 6.78 -6.80
N GLY A 343 -10.85 6.99 -5.47
CA GLY A 343 -12.06 7.32 -4.74
C GLY A 343 -12.71 8.63 -5.18
N ALA A 344 -11.89 9.62 -5.55
CA ALA A 344 -12.38 10.88 -6.07
C ALA A 344 -12.94 10.76 -7.49
N CYS A 345 -12.35 9.93 -8.36
CA CYS A 345 -12.86 9.64 -9.70
C CYS A 345 -14.26 9.02 -9.68
N GLU A 346 -14.56 8.20 -8.67
CA GLU A 346 -15.89 7.61 -8.46
C GLU A 346 -16.86 8.55 -7.69
N GLY A 347 -16.45 9.81 -7.45
CA GLY A 347 -17.29 10.81 -6.79
C GLY A 347 -17.49 10.62 -5.28
N GLN A 348 -16.69 9.77 -4.65
CA GLN A 348 -16.76 9.46 -3.21
C GLN A 348 -15.80 10.30 -2.35
N MET A 349 -14.95 11.09 -2.99
CA MET A 349 -14.00 12.01 -2.36
C MET A 349 -14.11 13.40 -3.01
N PRO A 350 -13.54 14.46 -2.40
CA PRO A 350 -13.55 15.79 -2.99
C PRO A 350 -12.97 15.83 -4.41
N GLU A 351 -13.61 16.57 -5.31
CA GLU A 351 -13.25 16.65 -6.73
C GLU A 351 -11.79 17.09 -6.96
N ILE A 352 -11.23 17.92 -6.09
CA ILE A 352 -9.82 18.35 -6.17
C ILE A 352 -8.83 17.19 -6.21
N LEU A 353 -9.16 16.05 -5.59
CA LEU A 353 -8.30 14.87 -5.54
C LEU A 353 -8.27 14.09 -6.88
N THR A 354 -9.19 14.38 -7.83
CA THR A 354 -9.14 13.85 -9.20
C THR A 354 -8.13 14.57 -10.07
N MET A 355 -7.55 15.67 -9.59
CA MET A 355 -6.77 16.55 -10.41
C MET A 355 -5.31 16.13 -10.45
N ILE A 356 -4.73 16.28 -11.64
CA ILE A 356 -3.35 15.92 -11.97
C ILE A 356 -2.60 17.22 -12.32
N GLN A 357 -1.36 17.32 -11.87
CA GLN A 357 -0.52 18.49 -12.18
C GLN A 357 -0.12 18.46 -13.67
N ILE A 358 -0.26 19.63 -14.34
CA ILE A 358 -0.14 19.75 -15.79
C ILE A 358 1.24 19.36 -16.32
N SER A 359 2.32 19.82 -15.67
CA SER A 359 3.70 19.62 -16.16
C SER A 359 4.33 18.31 -15.67
N ARG A 360 3.89 17.78 -14.55
CA ARG A 360 4.52 16.62 -13.89
C ARG A 360 3.72 15.32 -14.01
N LEU A 361 2.44 15.42 -14.35
CA LEU A 361 1.50 14.30 -14.47
C LEU A 361 1.40 13.47 -13.18
N THR A 362 1.46 14.15 -12.02
CA THR A 362 1.38 13.54 -10.70
C THR A 362 0.08 13.93 -9.99
N PRO A 363 -0.53 13.06 -9.15
CA PRO A 363 -1.72 13.37 -8.37
C PRO A 363 -1.38 14.23 -7.15
N THR A 364 -0.81 15.41 -7.38
CA THR A 364 -0.29 16.31 -6.34
C THR A 364 -1.28 16.61 -5.23
N PRO A 365 -2.59 16.92 -5.49
CA PRO A 365 -3.54 17.17 -4.41
C PRO A 365 -3.75 15.96 -3.50
N ALA A 366 -3.75 14.75 -4.06
CA ALA A 366 -3.90 13.52 -3.30
C ALA A 366 -2.66 13.24 -2.42
N VAL A 367 -1.45 13.49 -2.95
CA VAL A 367 -0.19 13.39 -2.18
C VAL A 367 -0.20 14.37 -1.01
N LEU A 368 -0.56 15.63 -1.24
CA LEU A 368 -0.59 16.66 -0.19
C LEU A 368 -1.66 16.36 0.87
N CYS A 369 -2.84 15.90 0.47
CA CYS A 369 -3.91 15.51 1.39
C CYS A 369 -3.42 14.39 2.33
N MET A 370 -2.81 13.34 1.78
CA MET A 370 -2.23 12.24 2.55
C MET A 370 -1.14 12.72 3.50
N THR A 371 -0.27 13.61 3.04
CA THR A 371 0.80 14.21 3.85
C THR A 371 0.24 14.97 5.04
N MET A 372 -0.77 15.82 4.83
CA MET A 372 -1.41 16.59 5.91
C MET A 372 -2.08 15.67 6.94
N LEU A 373 -2.79 14.63 6.50
CA LEU A 373 -3.39 13.65 7.41
C LEU A 373 -2.31 12.93 8.24
N SER A 374 -1.21 12.52 7.62
CA SER A 374 -0.12 11.85 8.33
C SER A 374 0.55 12.76 9.37
N MET A 375 0.68 14.07 9.06
CA MET A 375 1.19 15.05 10.04
C MET A 375 0.29 15.18 11.27
N LEU A 376 -1.04 15.09 11.10
CA LEU A 376 -1.97 15.09 12.24
C LEU A 376 -1.76 13.88 13.13
N TYR A 377 -1.51 12.70 12.56
CA TYR A 377 -1.22 11.48 13.34
C TYR A 377 0.11 11.53 14.08
N LEU A 378 1.11 12.30 13.61
CA LEU A 378 2.36 12.51 14.33
C LEU A 378 2.18 13.29 15.65
N CYS A 379 1.07 14.00 15.80
CA CYS A 379 0.74 14.69 17.05
C CYS A 379 0.25 13.74 18.16
N SER A 380 -0.16 12.50 17.81
CA SER A 380 -0.59 11.48 18.76
C SER A 380 0.59 10.84 19.46
N SER A 381 0.46 10.59 20.77
CA SER A 381 1.53 10.02 21.62
C SER A 381 1.51 8.50 21.74
N ASP A 382 0.37 7.83 21.47
CA ASP A 382 0.23 6.38 21.62
C ASP A 382 0.10 5.65 20.29
N ILE A 383 1.26 5.25 19.78
CA ILE A 383 1.39 4.59 18.47
C ILE A 383 0.94 3.13 18.52
N PHE A 384 1.17 2.43 19.64
CA PHE A 384 0.84 1.00 19.76
C PHE A 384 -0.67 0.75 19.80
N ALA A 385 -1.43 1.61 20.47
CA ALA A 385 -2.89 1.55 20.44
C ALA A 385 -3.42 1.73 19.00
N LEU A 386 -2.83 2.66 18.25
CA LEU A 386 -3.20 2.89 16.85
C LEU A 386 -2.91 1.68 15.95
N ILE A 387 -1.84 0.92 16.20
CA ILE A 387 -1.52 -0.31 15.44
C ILE A 387 -2.64 -1.35 15.59
N ASN A 388 -3.15 -1.53 16.79
CA ASN A 388 -4.22 -2.51 17.07
C ASN A 388 -5.53 -2.12 16.41
N TYR A 389 -5.92 -0.83 16.46
CA TYR A 389 -7.13 -0.31 15.80
C TYR A 389 -7.07 -0.50 14.27
N VAL A 390 -5.91 -0.17 13.70
CA VAL A 390 -5.66 -0.30 12.26
C VAL A 390 -5.69 -1.76 11.83
N GLY A 391 -5.11 -2.67 12.62
CA GLY A 391 -5.06 -4.10 12.34
C GLY A 391 -6.45 -4.70 12.13
N PHE A 392 -7.37 -4.48 13.08
CA PHE A 392 -8.74 -4.98 12.99
C PHE A 392 -9.45 -4.53 11.70
N ALA A 393 -9.46 -3.23 11.45
CA ALA A 393 -10.14 -2.65 10.29
C ALA A 393 -9.53 -3.13 8.96
N THR A 394 -8.21 -3.30 8.91
CA THR A 394 -7.49 -3.75 7.72
C THR A 394 -7.83 -5.19 7.37
N TRP A 395 -7.74 -6.12 8.34
CA TRP A 395 -7.97 -7.54 8.06
C TRP A 395 -9.43 -7.84 7.74
N LEU A 396 -10.37 -7.20 8.44
CA LEU A 396 -11.79 -7.28 8.10
C LEU A 396 -12.05 -6.84 6.65
N SER A 397 -11.47 -5.74 6.24
CA SER A 397 -11.66 -5.16 4.91
C SER A 397 -11.03 -6.02 3.80
N ILE A 398 -9.84 -6.57 4.04
CA ILE A 398 -9.19 -7.51 3.10
C ILE A 398 -10.05 -8.78 2.97
N GLY A 399 -10.62 -9.28 4.07
CA GLY A 399 -11.54 -10.42 4.05
C GLY A 399 -12.77 -10.17 3.18
N VAL A 400 -13.39 -8.98 3.32
CA VAL A 400 -14.51 -8.57 2.46
C VAL A 400 -14.09 -8.50 0.98
N SER A 401 -12.88 -8.02 0.70
CA SER A 401 -12.36 -7.96 -0.68
C SER A 401 -12.14 -9.35 -1.27
N VAL A 402 -11.63 -10.31 -0.50
CA VAL A 402 -11.51 -11.71 -0.96
C VAL A 402 -12.88 -12.35 -1.14
N LEU A 403 -13.89 -11.97 -0.34
CA LEU A 403 -15.27 -12.44 -0.50
C LEU A 403 -15.86 -12.03 -1.86
N CYS A 404 -15.37 -10.96 -2.49
CA CYS A 404 -15.76 -10.60 -3.85
C CYS A 404 -15.54 -11.76 -4.86
N LEU A 405 -14.50 -12.58 -4.66
CA LEU A 405 -14.16 -13.68 -5.57
C LEU A 405 -15.27 -14.73 -5.68
N PRO A 406 -15.66 -15.45 -4.60
CA PRO A 406 -16.73 -16.43 -4.67
C PRO A 406 -18.08 -15.78 -5.04
N TRP A 407 -18.34 -14.55 -4.59
CA TRP A 407 -19.55 -13.80 -4.93
C TRP A 407 -19.64 -13.53 -6.43
N LEU A 408 -18.60 -12.98 -7.07
CA LEU A 408 -18.57 -12.73 -8.51
C LEU A 408 -18.63 -14.01 -9.34
N ARG A 409 -18.11 -15.12 -8.82
CA ARG A 409 -18.24 -16.43 -9.51
C ARG A 409 -19.68 -16.95 -9.52
N TRP A 410 -20.42 -16.66 -8.47
CA TRP A 410 -21.83 -17.03 -8.36
C TRP A 410 -22.73 -16.09 -9.16
N THR A 411 -22.57 -14.78 -9.01
CA THR A 411 -23.45 -13.76 -9.63
C THR A 411 -23.12 -13.50 -11.10
N GLN A 412 -21.85 -13.55 -11.48
CA GLN A 412 -21.35 -13.25 -12.82
C GLN A 412 -20.46 -14.37 -13.39
N PRO A 413 -21.01 -15.58 -13.65
CA PRO A 413 -20.20 -16.71 -14.09
C PRO A 413 -19.54 -16.51 -15.46
N LYS A 414 -20.13 -15.65 -16.33
CA LYS A 414 -19.66 -15.38 -17.70
C LYS A 414 -18.54 -14.31 -17.77
N LEU A 415 -18.20 -13.68 -16.65
CA LEU A 415 -17.15 -12.67 -16.64
C LEU A 415 -15.80 -13.28 -17.02
N LEU A 416 -15.08 -12.62 -17.93
CA LEU A 416 -13.75 -13.06 -18.38
C LEU A 416 -12.73 -13.03 -17.23
N ARG A 417 -12.15 -14.18 -16.94
CA ARG A 417 -11.13 -14.36 -15.90
C ARG A 417 -9.84 -14.84 -16.54
N PRO A 418 -8.88 -13.93 -16.79
CA PRO A 418 -7.58 -14.32 -17.35
C PRO A 418 -6.84 -15.33 -16.46
N ILE A 419 -7.05 -15.25 -15.14
CA ILE A 419 -6.53 -16.16 -14.14
C ILE A 419 -7.69 -16.65 -13.30
N LYS A 420 -7.73 -17.94 -12.99
CA LYS A 420 -8.77 -18.56 -12.17
C LYS A 420 -8.15 -19.34 -11.03
N VAL A 421 -8.26 -18.77 -9.82
CA VAL A 421 -7.77 -19.37 -8.57
C VAL A 421 -8.74 -20.46 -8.12
N ASN A 422 -8.24 -21.57 -7.54
CA ASN A 422 -9.13 -22.58 -6.97
C ASN A 422 -9.91 -21.99 -5.79
N LEU A 423 -11.24 -22.22 -5.73
CA LEU A 423 -12.12 -21.70 -4.67
C LEU A 423 -11.73 -22.12 -3.25
N PHE A 424 -10.97 -23.19 -3.12
CA PHE A 424 -10.40 -23.63 -1.85
C PHE A 424 -9.59 -22.49 -1.17
N PHE A 425 -8.76 -21.76 -1.92
CA PHE A 425 -7.93 -20.70 -1.37
C PHE A 425 -8.72 -19.49 -0.85
N PRO A 426 -9.67 -18.90 -1.60
CA PRO A 426 -10.51 -17.83 -1.07
C PRO A 426 -11.32 -18.26 0.16
N ILE A 427 -11.86 -19.48 0.18
CA ILE A 427 -12.65 -19.98 1.32
C ILE A 427 -11.79 -20.11 2.57
N ILE A 428 -10.62 -20.76 2.47
CA ILE A 428 -9.68 -20.87 3.60
C ILE A 428 -9.24 -19.49 4.08
N TYR A 429 -8.94 -18.58 3.14
CA TYR A 429 -8.54 -17.22 3.49
C TYR A 429 -9.62 -16.46 4.27
N ILE A 430 -10.88 -16.58 3.85
CA ILE A 430 -12.02 -15.96 4.54
C ILE A 430 -12.19 -16.56 5.94
N LEU A 431 -12.12 -17.88 6.09
CA LEU A 431 -12.23 -18.54 7.39
C LEU A 431 -11.09 -18.12 8.34
N ALA A 432 -9.86 -18.08 7.84
CA ALA A 432 -8.70 -17.64 8.60
C ALA A 432 -8.81 -16.14 8.98
N THR A 433 -9.31 -15.31 8.07
CA THR A 433 -9.56 -13.89 8.35
C THR A 433 -10.64 -13.70 9.42
N LEU A 434 -11.71 -14.48 9.40
CA LEU A 434 -12.72 -14.48 10.45
C LEU A 434 -12.11 -14.85 11.81
N PHE A 435 -11.24 -15.87 11.85
CA PHE A 435 -10.51 -16.24 13.07
C PHE A 435 -9.66 -15.07 13.58
N VAL A 436 -8.81 -14.50 12.71
CA VAL A 436 -7.93 -13.38 13.05
C VAL A 436 -8.71 -12.11 13.43
N THR A 437 -9.96 -11.95 12.99
CA THR A 437 -10.79 -10.78 13.32
C THR A 437 -11.59 -10.98 14.59
N ILE A 438 -12.23 -12.15 14.77
CA ILE A 438 -13.16 -12.41 15.87
C ILE A 438 -12.42 -12.67 17.20
N VAL A 439 -11.35 -13.45 17.18
CA VAL A 439 -10.65 -13.83 18.41
C VAL A 439 -10.05 -12.60 19.13
N PRO A 440 -9.38 -11.64 18.48
CA PRO A 440 -8.90 -10.43 19.13
C PRO A 440 -10.02 -9.53 19.69
N MET A 441 -11.26 -9.61 19.17
CA MET A 441 -12.39 -8.90 19.76
C MET A 441 -12.64 -9.30 21.22
N TYR A 442 -12.41 -10.57 21.54
CA TYR A 442 -12.51 -11.07 22.93
C TYR A 442 -11.26 -10.74 23.74
N ALA A 443 -10.09 -10.73 23.12
CA ALA A 443 -8.82 -10.46 23.78
C ALA A 443 -8.62 -8.97 24.13
N SER A 444 -9.07 -8.07 23.24
CA SER A 444 -8.89 -6.61 23.34
C SER A 444 -10.19 -5.87 22.97
N PRO A 445 -11.25 -5.95 23.79
CA PRO A 445 -12.58 -5.44 23.44
C PRO A 445 -12.63 -3.91 23.29
N VAL A 446 -11.84 -3.18 24.08
CA VAL A 446 -11.80 -1.70 24.01
C VAL A 446 -11.20 -1.23 22.69
N GLU A 447 -10.07 -1.78 22.29
CA GLU A 447 -9.37 -1.44 21.05
C GLU A 447 -10.22 -1.80 19.83
N THR A 448 -10.85 -2.97 19.84
CA THR A 448 -11.79 -3.39 18.79
C THR A 448 -13.02 -2.48 18.75
N GLY A 449 -13.53 -2.05 19.91
CA GLY A 449 -14.63 -1.09 20.00
C GLY A 449 -14.32 0.23 19.30
N TYR A 450 -13.12 0.77 19.47
CA TYR A 450 -12.66 1.94 18.73
C TYR A 450 -12.56 1.67 17.21
N GLY A 451 -12.05 0.51 16.81
CA GLY A 451 -12.05 0.10 15.40
C GLY A 451 -13.45 0.07 14.78
N CYS A 452 -14.42 -0.48 15.50
CA CYS A 452 -15.84 -0.47 15.09
C CYS A 452 -16.40 0.95 14.98
N LEU A 453 -16.14 1.82 15.95
CA LEU A 453 -16.57 3.22 15.92
C LEU A 453 -15.99 3.96 14.72
N MET A 454 -14.72 3.73 14.39
CA MET A 454 -14.08 4.29 13.20
C MET A 454 -14.76 3.84 11.90
N ILE A 455 -15.12 2.55 11.79
CA ILE A 455 -15.87 2.03 10.64
C ILE A 455 -17.26 2.68 10.60
N LEU A 456 -17.97 2.74 11.71
CA LEU A 456 -19.32 3.32 11.80
C LEU A 456 -19.34 4.83 11.49
N SER A 457 -18.26 5.57 11.76
CA SER A 457 -18.15 6.99 11.43
C SER A 457 -18.27 7.27 9.93
N SER A 458 -17.97 6.29 9.08
CA SER A 458 -18.13 6.41 7.63
C SER A 458 -19.58 6.54 7.19
N ILE A 459 -20.53 5.97 7.95
CA ILE A 459 -21.96 5.93 7.58
C ILE A 459 -22.56 7.33 7.51
N PRO A 460 -22.52 8.18 8.56
CA PRO A 460 -23.05 9.53 8.46
C PRO A 460 -22.37 10.36 7.39
N VAL A 461 -21.05 10.20 7.21
CA VAL A 461 -20.30 10.91 6.16
C VAL A 461 -20.78 10.50 4.76
N TYR A 462 -21.03 9.22 4.53
CA TYR A 462 -21.58 8.75 3.25
C TYR A 462 -22.92 9.41 2.93
N PHE A 463 -23.86 9.40 3.87
CA PHE A 463 -25.18 9.98 3.63
C PHE A 463 -25.15 11.50 3.46
N LEU A 464 -24.30 12.21 4.23
CA LEU A 464 -24.21 13.67 4.17
C LEU A 464 -23.44 14.18 2.95
N PHE A 465 -22.37 13.48 2.53
CA PHE A 465 -21.47 14.01 1.50
C PHE A 465 -21.51 13.26 0.17
N VAL A 466 -21.90 11.99 0.16
CA VAL A 466 -21.92 11.18 -1.08
C VAL A 466 -23.35 10.94 -1.57
N ALA A 467 -24.22 10.39 -0.72
CA ALA A 467 -25.58 10.04 -1.12
C ALA A 467 -26.49 11.25 -1.33
N TRP A 468 -26.27 12.34 -0.60
CA TRP A 468 -27.07 13.56 -0.73
C TRP A 468 -26.80 14.29 -2.04
N LYS A 469 -27.67 14.10 -3.03
CA LYS A 469 -27.53 14.71 -4.38
C LYS A 469 -27.91 16.20 -4.42
N ASN A 470 -28.95 16.61 -3.65
CA ASN A 470 -29.47 17.97 -3.67
C ASN A 470 -28.85 18.85 -2.59
N LYS A 471 -27.54 19.05 -2.63
CA LYS A 471 -26.83 19.88 -1.66
C LYS A 471 -27.22 21.36 -1.80
N PRO A 472 -27.25 22.15 -0.70
CA PRO A 472 -27.50 23.59 -0.75
C PRO A 472 -26.56 24.30 -1.73
N THR A 473 -27.12 25.26 -2.49
CA THR A 473 -26.34 26.02 -3.49
C THR A 473 -25.16 26.80 -2.90
N LEU A 474 -25.31 27.27 -1.65
CA LEU A 474 -24.25 27.93 -0.91
C LEU A 474 -23.05 26.98 -0.66
N PHE A 475 -23.32 25.74 -0.24
CA PHE A 475 -22.31 24.73 -0.02
C PHE A 475 -21.59 24.38 -1.34
N GLN A 476 -22.35 24.19 -2.43
CA GLN A 476 -21.78 23.89 -3.75
C GLN A 476 -20.88 25.04 -4.24
N LYS A 477 -21.33 26.30 -4.10
CA LYS A 477 -20.52 27.48 -4.45
C LYS A 477 -19.23 27.55 -3.62
N GLY A 478 -19.30 27.25 -2.33
CA GLY A 478 -18.13 27.20 -1.44
C GLY A 478 -17.11 26.16 -1.89
N VAL A 479 -17.56 24.93 -2.15
CA VAL A 479 -16.70 23.82 -2.64
C VAL A 479 -16.05 24.21 -3.97
N VAL A 480 -16.81 24.73 -4.93
CA VAL A 480 -16.27 25.18 -6.23
C VAL A 480 -15.26 26.31 -6.07
N SER A 481 -15.50 27.27 -5.17
CA SER A 481 -14.56 28.36 -4.92
C SER A 481 -13.25 27.87 -4.34
N VAL A 482 -13.30 27.00 -3.34
CA VAL A 482 -12.10 26.37 -2.75
C VAL A 482 -11.36 25.52 -3.78
N THR A 483 -12.08 24.73 -4.56
CA THR A 483 -11.48 23.91 -5.62
C THR A 483 -10.76 24.79 -6.64
N LYS A 484 -11.38 25.86 -7.14
CA LYS A 484 -10.73 26.80 -8.08
C LYS A 484 -9.51 27.50 -7.48
N PHE A 485 -9.55 27.86 -6.21
CA PHE A 485 -8.41 28.45 -5.51
C PHE A 485 -7.23 27.47 -5.45
N LEU A 486 -7.49 26.23 -5.04
CA LEU A 486 -6.48 25.18 -4.96
C LEU A 486 -5.93 24.80 -6.36
N GLN A 487 -6.79 24.78 -7.38
CA GLN A 487 -6.36 24.57 -8.77
C GLN A 487 -5.32 25.60 -9.22
N LYS A 488 -5.56 26.87 -8.90
CA LYS A 488 -4.64 27.96 -9.28
C LYS A 488 -3.29 27.86 -8.55
N ILE A 489 -3.30 27.49 -7.26
CA ILE A 489 -2.06 27.37 -6.47
C ILE A 489 -1.24 26.16 -6.94
N MET A 490 -1.89 25.02 -7.15
CA MET A 490 -1.20 23.76 -7.46
C MET A 490 -0.98 23.52 -8.96
N LEU A 491 -1.52 24.37 -9.83
CA LEU A 491 -1.46 24.23 -11.29
C LEU A 491 -1.95 22.86 -11.75
N VAL A 492 -3.12 22.43 -11.26
CA VAL A 492 -3.71 21.13 -11.53
C VAL A 492 -4.96 21.24 -12.40
N VAL A 493 -5.19 20.21 -13.22
CA VAL A 493 -6.35 20.14 -14.13
C VAL A 493 -7.12 18.85 -13.84
N GLY A 494 -8.46 18.97 -13.80
CA GLY A 494 -9.34 17.82 -13.72
C GLY A 494 -9.40 17.08 -15.06
N LYS A 495 -9.85 15.81 -15.04
CA LYS A 495 -10.22 15.09 -16.27
C LYS A 495 -11.20 15.94 -17.05
N SER A 496 -10.90 16.25 -18.32
CA SER A 496 -11.88 16.83 -19.21
C SER A 496 -13.02 15.81 -19.36
N LYS A 497 -14.22 16.20 -18.89
CA LYS A 497 -15.42 15.43 -19.23
C LYS A 497 -15.52 15.46 -20.75
N PRO A 498 -15.72 14.32 -21.45
CA PRO A 498 -16.05 14.36 -22.86
C PRO A 498 -17.27 15.26 -22.99
N ALA A 499 -17.21 16.24 -23.90
CA ALA A 499 -18.33 17.10 -24.20
C ALA A 499 -19.50 16.18 -24.55
N GLN A 500 -20.58 16.24 -23.77
CA GLN A 500 -21.82 15.63 -24.16
C GLN A 500 -22.30 16.41 -25.38
N VAL A 501 -22.12 15.78 -26.56
CA VAL A 501 -22.70 16.21 -27.83
C VAL A 501 -24.12 15.63 -27.90
#